data_2f598867f4d8c5743e3baa3559bfe918
#
_entry.id   2f598867f4d8c5743e3baa3559bfe918
#
_cell.length_a   1.000
_cell.length_b   1.000
_cell.length_c   1.000
_cell.angle_alpha   90.00
_cell.angle_beta   90.00
_cell.angle_gamma   90.00
#
_symmetry.space_group_name_H-M   'P 1'
#
loop_
_entity.id
_entity.type
_entity.pdbx_description
1 polymer ?
#
loop_
_entity_poly.entity_id
_entity_poly.type
_entity_poly.pdbx_seq_one_letter_code
_entity_poly.pdbx_strand_id
1 'polypeptide(L)'
;MKITWFGHSSFRVETGNSVLLIDPFLKGNPTFEGSGASWDDAVAGATQIALTHGHDDHIGDTVKIAKKFGAKVFAVYELALHMGAQGVEALEPMGQGGTVSSDDFDVSLTHAQHSSSSNGTYLGTACGLVITAKEGKTLYHMGDTDIFSDMSLINELYKPEIGIVPVGDRFTMGAGTAAYACI
;
A
#
# COMPACT_ATOMS: atom_id res chain seq x y z
N MET A 1 -13.10 1.07 11.13
CA MET A 1 -11.79 1.31 10.48
C MET A 1 -11.24 2.65 10.96
N LYS A 2 -9.95 2.70 11.35
CA LYS A 2 -9.19 3.91 11.67
C LYS A 2 -8.02 4.01 10.72
N ILE A 3 -7.79 5.18 10.12
CA ILE A 3 -6.72 5.41 9.16
C ILE A 3 -5.81 6.51 9.73
N THR A 4 -4.52 6.25 9.76
CA THR A 4 -3.49 7.21 10.15
C THR A 4 -2.52 7.38 8.99
N TRP A 5 -2.31 8.63 8.57
CA TRP A 5 -1.35 8.99 7.54
C TRP A 5 -0.02 9.41 8.18
N PHE A 6 1.07 8.86 7.67
CA PHE A 6 2.43 9.13 8.14
C PHE A 6 3.24 10.04 7.20
N GLY A 7 2.63 10.51 6.14
CA GLY A 7 3.30 11.26 5.07
C GLY A 7 3.58 10.35 3.87
N HIS A 8 3.79 10.98 2.70
CA HIS A 8 3.97 10.28 1.43
C HIS A 8 2.80 9.31 1.20
N SER A 9 3.07 8.09 0.77
CA SER A 9 2.09 7.00 0.55
C SER A 9 1.93 6.08 1.77
N SER A 10 2.50 6.46 2.93
CA SER A 10 2.56 5.60 4.11
C SER A 10 1.36 5.75 5.02
N PHE A 11 0.62 4.66 5.21
CA PHE A 11 -0.60 4.63 6.03
C PHE A 11 -0.62 3.46 6.99
N ARG A 12 -1.31 3.67 8.12
CA ARG A 12 -1.73 2.62 9.05
C ARG A 12 -3.25 2.53 9.03
N VAL A 13 -3.78 1.33 8.82
CA VAL A 13 -5.21 1.02 8.81
C VAL A 13 -5.49 0.01 9.91
N GLU A 14 -6.34 0.38 10.84
CA GLU A 14 -6.80 -0.48 11.94
C GLU A 14 -8.26 -0.88 11.70
N THR A 15 -8.52 -2.18 11.65
CA THR A 15 -9.86 -2.75 11.48
C THR A 15 -9.94 -4.11 12.19
N GLY A 16 -10.99 -4.33 12.98
CA GLY A 16 -11.07 -5.49 13.84
C GLY A 16 -9.85 -5.59 14.78
N ASN A 17 -9.18 -6.73 14.75
CA ASN A 17 -7.93 -6.97 15.47
C ASN A 17 -6.68 -6.76 14.60
N SER A 18 -6.86 -6.42 13.34
CA SER A 18 -5.78 -6.28 12.37
C SER A 18 -5.22 -4.87 12.35
N VAL A 19 -3.91 -4.80 12.20
CA VAL A 19 -3.13 -3.58 11.94
C VAL A 19 -2.40 -3.77 10.63
N LEU A 20 -2.93 -3.16 9.58
CA LEU A 20 -2.34 -3.15 8.24
C LEU A 20 -1.50 -1.89 8.05
N LEU A 21 -0.26 -2.03 7.64
CA LEU A 21 0.57 -0.93 7.15
C LEU A 21 0.60 -0.96 5.62
N ILE A 22 0.39 0.19 5.00
CA ILE A 22 0.48 0.35 3.55
C ILE A 22 1.72 1.21 3.27
N ASP A 23 2.60 0.73 2.38
CA ASP A 23 3.81 1.39 1.93
C ASP A 23 4.59 2.05 3.10
N PRO A 24 5.10 1.28 4.08
CA PRO A 24 5.59 1.81 5.35
C PRO A 24 6.97 2.47 5.22
N PHE A 25 7.05 3.53 4.43
CA PHE A 25 8.20 4.42 4.35
C PHE A 25 8.15 5.42 5.50
N LEU A 26 8.79 5.08 6.61
CA LEU A 26 8.84 5.89 7.84
C LEU A 26 10.21 6.54 8.00
N LYS A 27 11.27 5.72 8.02
CA LYS A 27 12.65 6.25 8.09
C LYS A 27 13.01 6.93 6.78
N GLY A 28 13.42 8.20 6.87
CA GLY A 28 13.72 9.03 5.70
C GLY A 28 12.52 9.74 5.10
N ASN A 29 11.31 9.53 5.65
CA ASN A 29 10.11 10.28 5.28
C ASN A 29 10.08 11.61 6.04
N PRO A 30 10.25 12.76 5.34
CA PRO A 30 10.37 14.06 6.04
C PRO A 30 9.12 14.43 6.85
N THR A 31 7.93 14.03 6.36
CA THR A 31 6.67 14.31 7.06
C THR A 31 6.59 13.49 8.35
N PHE A 32 6.94 12.21 8.30
CA PHE A 32 6.96 11.36 9.48
C PHE A 32 7.99 11.85 10.50
N GLU A 33 9.23 12.08 10.08
CA GLU A 33 10.31 12.53 10.95
C GLU A 33 10.01 13.91 11.55
N GLY A 34 9.41 14.82 10.77
CA GLY A 34 9.00 16.14 11.23
C GLY A 34 7.79 16.15 12.16
N SER A 35 7.00 15.08 12.21
CA SER A 35 5.81 14.97 13.06
C SER A 35 6.13 14.74 14.54
N GLY A 36 7.33 14.28 14.87
CA GLY A 36 7.71 13.85 16.21
C GLY A 36 7.11 12.49 16.63
N ALA A 37 6.43 11.78 15.73
CA ALA A 37 5.88 10.46 16.00
C ALA A 37 7.01 9.43 16.20
N SER A 38 6.81 8.52 17.15
CA SER A 38 7.74 7.42 17.37
C SER A 38 7.56 6.33 16.30
N TRP A 39 8.67 5.81 15.77
CA TRP A 39 8.64 4.67 14.87
C TRP A 39 7.98 3.45 15.53
N ASP A 40 8.33 3.18 16.79
CA ASP A 40 7.76 2.03 17.52
C ASP A 40 6.25 2.14 17.71
N ASP A 41 5.72 3.34 17.97
CA ASP A 41 4.28 3.56 18.08
C ASP A 41 3.58 3.44 16.73
N ALA A 42 4.20 3.97 15.66
CA ALA A 42 3.64 3.91 14.31
C ALA A 42 3.44 2.47 13.81
N VAL A 43 4.36 1.56 14.16
CA VAL A 43 4.33 0.16 13.71
C VAL A 43 3.81 -0.81 14.77
N ALA A 44 3.42 -0.32 15.96
CA ALA A 44 2.99 -1.17 17.06
C ALA A 44 1.86 -2.11 16.67
N GLY A 45 2.02 -3.40 16.94
CA GLY A 45 1.02 -4.43 16.67
C GLY A 45 0.76 -4.71 15.20
N ALA A 46 1.67 -4.32 14.29
CA ALA A 46 1.51 -4.60 12.86
C ALA A 46 1.32 -6.11 12.62
N THR A 47 0.18 -6.46 12.01
CA THR A 47 -0.16 -7.84 11.66
C THR A 47 0.06 -8.11 10.17
N GLN A 48 -0.12 -7.10 9.33
CA GLN A 48 0.04 -7.18 7.90
C GLN A 48 0.71 -5.93 7.33
N ILE A 49 1.33 -6.09 6.15
CA ILE A 49 1.87 -5.01 5.33
C ILE A 49 1.39 -5.23 3.90
N ALA A 50 0.91 -4.20 3.23
CA ALA A 50 0.59 -4.25 1.80
C ALA A 50 1.44 -3.23 1.04
N LEU A 51 2.07 -3.68 -0.05
CA LEU A 51 2.93 -2.85 -0.88
C LEU A 51 2.30 -2.60 -2.24
N THR A 52 2.26 -1.35 -2.65
CA THR A 52 1.77 -0.94 -3.97
C THR A 52 2.77 -1.25 -5.06
N HIS A 53 4.05 -0.97 -4.83
CA HIS A 53 5.12 -1.21 -5.80
C HIS A 53 6.51 -1.16 -5.16
N GLY A 54 7.54 -1.40 -5.96
CA GLY A 54 8.91 -1.67 -5.51
C GLY A 54 9.84 -0.47 -5.46
N HIS A 55 9.36 0.79 -5.39
CA HIS A 55 10.25 1.93 -5.12
C HIS A 55 10.63 2.02 -3.65
N ASP A 56 11.82 2.54 -3.37
CA ASP A 56 12.39 2.54 -2.01
C ASP A 56 11.57 3.38 -1.02
N ASP A 57 10.92 4.44 -1.49
CA ASP A 57 10.01 5.31 -0.74
C ASP A 57 8.59 4.73 -0.54
N HIS A 58 8.39 3.47 -0.94
CA HIS A 58 7.20 2.64 -0.65
C HIS A 58 7.57 1.38 0.11
N ILE A 59 8.59 0.63 -0.33
CA ILE A 59 9.10 -0.53 0.41
C ILE A 59 9.51 -0.13 1.83
N GLY A 60 10.24 0.96 1.97
CA GLY A 60 10.61 1.58 3.23
C GLY A 60 11.10 0.61 4.31
N ASP A 61 10.44 0.62 5.45
CA ASP A 61 10.79 -0.19 6.62
C ASP A 61 10.18 -1.60 6.61
N THR A 62 9.57 -2.05 5.50
CA THR A 62 8.82 -3.33 5.40
C THR A 62 9.57 -4.52 5.98
N VAL A 63 10.81 -4.74 5.56
CA VAL A 63 11.61 -5.89 6.01
C VAL A 63 11.84 -5.87 7.52
N LYS A 64 12.15 -4.69 8.07
CA LYS A 64 12.37 -4.50 9.50
C LYS A 64 11.09 -4.76 10.30
N ILE A 65 9.96 -4.26 9.82
CA ILE A 65 8.65 -4.42 10.47
C ILE A 65 8.20 -5.88 10.40
N ALA A 66 8.26 -6.50 9.22
CA ALA A 66 7.86 -7.88 9.02
C ALA A 66 8.65 -8.84 9.93
N LYS A 67 9.98 -8.66 10.03
CA LYS A 67 10.82 -9.46 10.95
C LYS A 67 10.52 -9.22 12.42
N LYS A 68 10.21 -7.97 12.80
CA LYS A 68 9.93 -7.62 14.22
C LYS A 68 8.62 -8.22 14.71
N PHE A 69 7.58 -8.23 13.88
CA PHE A 69 6.21 -8.60 14.27
C PHE A 69 5.72 -9.91 13.66
N GLY A 70 6.47 -10.53 12.73
CA GLY A 70 5.98 -11.65 11.94
C GLY A 70 4.86 -11.23 10.98
N ALA A 71 4.81 -9.94 10.61
CA ALA A 71 3.74 -9.40 9.80
C ALA A 71 3.76 -9.99 8.38
N LYS A 72 2.59 -10.42 7.89
CA LYS A 72 2.44 -10.97 6.53
C LYS A 72 2.50 -9.83 5.50
N VAL A 73 3.31 -10.02 4.45
CA VAL A 73 3.49 -9.04 3.39
C VAL A 73 2.72 -9.43 2.13
N PHE A 74 1.74 -8.62 1.76
CA PHE A 74 0.99 -8.69 0.51
C PHE A 74 1.67 -7.82 -0.54
N ALA A 75 2.04 -8.39 -1.66
CA ALA A 75 2.66 -7.65 -2.75
C ALA A 75 2.53 -8.42 -4.08
N VAL A 76 2.74 -7.73 -5.21
CA VAL A 76 2.90 -8.40 -6.48
C VAL A 76 4.04 -9.40 -6.42
N TYR A 77 3.92 -10.50 -7.17
CA TYR A 77 4.74 -11.70 -7.05
C TYR A 77 6.25 -11.41 -6.96
N GLU A 78 6.81 -10.62 -7.87
CA GLU A 78 8.24 -10.31 -7.92
C GLU A 78 8.70 -9.52 -6.69
N LEU A 79 7.89 -8.58 -6.23
CA LEU A 79 8.17 -7.78 -5.04
C LEU A 79 8.10 -8.65 -3.78
N ALA A 80 7.11 -9.53 -3.67
CA ALA A 80 7.02 -10.47 -2.56
C ALA A 80 8.24 -11.38 -2.47
N LEU A 81 8.71 -11.93 -3.61
CA LEU A 81 9.94 -12.74 -3.64
C LEU A 81 11.18 -11.93 -3.27
N HIS A 82 11.24 -10.66 -3.68
CA HIS A 82 12.33 -9.77 -3.30
C HIS A 82 12.35 -9.54 -1.78
N MET A 83 11.19 -9.37 -1.13
CA MET A 83 11.09 -9.29 0.34
C MET A 83 11.53 -10.60 1.00
N GLY A 84 11.16 -11.75 0.43
CA GLY A 84 11.61 -13.07 0.88
C GLY A 84 13.12 -13.24 0.82
N ALA A 85 13.74 -12.79 -0.25
CA ALA A 85 15.21 -12.82 -0.40
C ALA A 85 15.93 -11.97 0.68
N GLN A 86 15.24 -10.99 1.25
CA GLN A 86 15.72 -10.19 2.38
C GLN A 86 15.36 -10.78 3.74
N GLY A 87 14.73 -11.97 3.77
CA GLY A 87 14.43 -12.74 4.98
C GLY A 87 13.09 -12.42 5.61
N VAL A 88 12.11 -11.97 4.84
CA VAL A 88 10.70 -11.93 5.26
C VAL A 88 10.12 -13.33 5.07
N GLU A 89 9.59 -13.94 6.12
CA GLU A 89 9.09 -15.32 6.11
C GLU A 89 7.60 -15.41 5.74
N ALA A 90 6.78 -14.48 6.23
CA ALA A 90 5.34 -14.46 5.98
C ALA A 90 5.03 -13.62 4.73
N LEU A 91 4.89 -14.29 3.59
CA LEU A 91 4.63 -13.67 2.29
C LEU A 91 3.28 -14.12 1.72
N GLU A 92 2.60 -13.19 1.07
CA GLU A 92 1.40 -13.45 0.27
C GLU A 92 1.61 -12.87 -1.14
N PRO A 93 2.29 -13.62 -2.02
CA PRO A 93 2.51 -13.20 -3.41
C PRO A 93 1.19 -13.16 -4.18
N MET A 94 0.95 -12.07 -4.88
CA MET A 94 -0.30 -11.82 -5.60
C MET A 94 -0.05 -11.38 -7.04
N GLY A 95 -1.09 -11.34 -7.83
CA GLY A 95 -1.13 -10.69 -9.15
C GLY A 95 -2.23 -9.65 -9.21
N GLN A 96 -2.14 -8.71 -10.15
CA GLN A 96 -3.23 -7.77 -10.42
C GLN A 96 -4.52 -8.53 -10.77
N GLY A 97 -5.66 -8.07 -10.23
CA GLY A 97 -6.95 -8.74 -10.31
C GLY A 97 -7.14 -9.85 -9.26
N GLY A 98 -6.09 -10.23 -8.53
CA GLY A 98 -6.17 -11.21 -7.45
C GLY A 98 -6.69 -10.58 -6.15
N THR A 99 -7.40 -11.40 -5.37
CA THR A 99 -7.87 -11.05 -4.02
C THR A 99 -7.46 -12.13 -3.04
N VAL A 100 -6.94 -11.72 -1.90
CA VAL A 100 -6.61 -12.61 -0.77
C VAL A 100 -7.37 -12.16 0.46
N SER A 101 -8.03 -13.14 1.11
CA SER A 101 -8.76 -12.90 2.35
C SER A 101 -7.85 -13.00 3.57
N SER A 102 -8.05 -12.08 4.50
CA SER A 102 -7.51 -12.09 5.86
C SER A 102 -8.67 -12.15 6.86
N ASP A 103 -8.37 -12.16 8.16
CA ASP A 103 -9.42 -12.30 9.19
C ASP A 103 -10.40 -11.12 9.18
N ASP A 104 -9.88 -9.88 9.11
CA ASP A 104 -10.69 -8.67 9.25
C ASP A 104 -10.90 -7.91 7.93
N PHE A 105 -10.20 -8.26 6.85
CA PHE A 105 -10.30 -7.60 5.55
C PHE A 105 -9.85 -8.51 4.39
N ASP A 106 -10.23 -8.12 3.18
CA ASP A 106 -9.70 -8.68 1.94
C ASP A 106 -8.76 -7.65 1.30
N VAL A 107 -7.67 -8.12 0.69
CA VAL A 107 -6.74 -7.30 -0.12
C VAL A 107 -6.90 -7.70 -1.57
N SER A 108 -7.22 -6.74 -2.44
CA SER A 108 -7.21 -6.92 -3.89
C SER A 108 -6.15 -6.03 -4.52
N LEU A 109 -5.36 -6.57 -5.46
CA LEU A 109 -4.44 -5.78 -6.27
C LEU A 109 -5.13 -5.32 -7.55
N THR A 110 -5.07 -4.03 -7.84
CA THR A 110 -5.58 -3.43 -9.07
C THR A 110 -4.44 -2.94 -9.95
N HIS A 111 -4.73 -2.58 -11.19
CA HIS A 111 -3.77 -1.92 -12.06
C HIS A 111 -3.36 -0.54 -11.52
N ALA A 112 -2.11 -0.14 -11.81
CA ALA A 112 -1.61 1.22 -11.65
C ALA A 112 -0.62 1.53 -12.78
N GLN A 113 -0.65 2.75 -13.31
CA GLN A 113 0.26 3.18 -14.39
C GLN A 113 1.49 3.86 -13.80
N HIS A 114 2.43 3.04 -13.36
CA HIS A 114 3.69 3.48 -12.77
C HIS A 114 4.77 2.42 -12.95
N SER A 115 6.03 2.77 -12.74
CA SER A 115 7.15 1.83 -12.71
C SER A 115 7.28 1.18 -11.33
N SER A 116 8.05 0.07 -11.26
CA SER A 116 8.27 -0.65 -10.01
C SER A 116 9.66 -1.26 -10.03
N SER A 117 10.61 -0.62 -9.35
CA SER A 117 12.00 -1.07 -9.31
C SER A 117 12.74 -0.47 -8.11
N SER A 118 13.77 -1.16 -7.64
CA SER A 118 14.74 -0.65 -6.66
C SER A 118 16.16 -0.93 -7.16
N ASN A 119 17.02 0.08 -7.11
CA ASN A 119 18.43 -0.01 -7.55
C ASN A 119 18.59 -0.70 -8.94
N GLY A 120 17.70 -0.39 -9.88
CA GLY A 120 17.72 -0.94 -11.24
C GLY A 120 17.17 -2.37 -11.36
N THR A 121 16.74 -2.99 -10.27
CA THR A 121 16.08 -4.30 -10.27
C THR A 121 14.57 -4.10 -10.47
N TYR A 122 14.01 -4.74 -11.50
CA TYR A 122 12.57 -4.80 -11.72
C TYR A 122 11.88 -5.63 -10.62
N LEU A 123 10.83 -5.09 -10.03
CA LEU A 123 10.12 -5.69 -8.89
C LEU A 123 8.62 -5.91 -9.15
N GLY A 124 8.30 -6.30 -10.37
CA GLY A 124 6.91 -6.53 -10.79
C GLY A 124 6.22 -5.26 -11.26
N THR A 125 4.92 -5.34 -11.51
CA THR A 125 4.09 -4.20 -11.93
C THR A 125 3.64 -3.38 -10.73
N ALA A 126 3.50 -2.06 -10.90
CA ALA A 126 2.88 -1.21 -9.89
C ALA A 126 1.39 -1.53 -9.76
N CYS A 127 0.88 -1.46 -8.54
CA CYS A 127 -0.49 -1.83 -8.20
C CYS A 127 -1.17 -0.76 -7.34
N GLY A 128 -2.49 -0.62 -7.49
CA GLY A 128 -3.33 -0.08 -6.44
C GLY A 128 -3.77 -1.20 -5.49
N LEU A 129 -4.22 -0.83 -4.31
CA LEU A 129 -4.69 -1.73 -3.26
C LEU A 129 -6.15 -1.41 -2.92
N VAL A 130 -7.03 -2.38 -3.06
CA VAL A 130 -8.38 -2.28 -2.50
C VAL A 130 -8.43 -3.11 -1.22
N ILE A 131 -8.72 -2.44 -0.11
CA ILE A 131 -8.86 -3.05 1.21
C ILE A 131 -10.34 -3.04 1.58
N THR A 132 -10.96 -4.21 1.52
CA THR A 132 -12.37 -4.37 1.86
C THR A 132 -12.50 -4.91 3.27
N ALA A 133 -12.84 -4.07 4.24
CA ALA A 133 -13.04 -4.51 5.60
C ALA A 133 -14.26 -5.42 5.70
N LYS A 134 -14.15 -6.54 6.45
CA LYS A 134 -15.29 -7.46 6.71
C LYS A 134 -16.42 -6.76 7.45
N GLU A 135 -16.05 -5.88 8.37
CA GLU A 135 -16.96 -4.98 9.07
C GLU A 135 -16.46 -3.54 8.91
N GLY A 136 -17.05 -2.78 7.98
CA GLY A 136 -16.66 -1.40 7.75
C GLY A 136 -16.62 -1.00 6.28
N LYS A 137 -15.73 -0.09 5.97
CA LYS A 137 -15.64 0.55 4.65
C LYS A 137 -14.63 -0.12 3.75
N THR A 138 -14.80 0.08 2.44
CA THR A 138 -13.81 -0.26 1.43
C THR A 138 -12.92 0.95 1.16
N LEU A 139 -11.61 0.74 1.26
CA LEU A 139 -10.57 1.71 0.98
C LEU A 139 -9.89 1.36 -0.35
N TYR A 140 -9.73 2.33 -1.24
CA TYR A 140 -8.87 2.21 -2.40
C TYR A 140 -7.65 3.12 -2.25
N HIS A 141 -6.49 2.54 -2.06
CA HIS A 141 -5.19 3.22 -2.14
C HIS A 141 -4.66 3.05 -3.55
N MET A 142 -4.62 4.12 -4.32
CA MET A 142 -4.28 4.07 -5.74
C MET A 142 -2.81 3.73 -6.01
N GLY A 143 -1.95 3.83 -4.98
CA GLY A 143 -0.50 3.79 -5.15
C GLY A 143 0.01 4.98 -5.94
N ASP A 144 1.21 4.87 -6.48
CA ASP A 144 1.69 5.83 -7.46
C ASP A 144 1.14 5.45 -8.84
N THR A 145 0.46 6.39 -9.48
CA THR A 145 -0.18 6.15 -10.78
C THR A 145 -0.47 7.44 -11.52
N ASP A 146 -0.53 7.36 -12.85
CA ASP A 146 -1.29 8.28 -13.70
C ASP A 146 -2.78 7.90 -13.67
N ILE A 147 -3.65 8.74 -14.24
CA ILE A 147 -5.04 8.42 -14.48
C ILE A 147 -5.16 7.40 -15.62
N PHE A 148 -6.07 6.45 -15.50
CA PHE A 148 -6.38 5.47 -16.54
C PHE A 148 -7.88 5.15 -16.54
N SER A 149 -8.39 4.78 -17.72
CA SER A 149 -9.83 4.58 -17.94
C SER A 149 -10.46 3.54 -17.01
N ASP A 150 -9.72 2.49 -16.67
CA ASP A 150 -10.24 1.37 -15.90
C ASP A 150 -10.40 1.68 -14.39
N MET A 151 -10.04 2.91 -13.95
CA MET A 151 -10.40 3.39 -12.60
C MET A 151 -11.92 3.37 -12.39
N SER A 152 -12.70 3.62 -13.45
CA SER A 152 -14.16 3.49 -13.39
C SER A 152 -14.63 2.06 -13.11
N LEU A 153 -13.94 1.04 -13.66
CA LEU A 153 -14.22 -0.37 -13.38
C LEU A 153 -13.87 -0.74 -11.93
N ILE A 154 -12.78 -0.19 -11.40
CA ILE A 154 -12.42 -0.40 -9.99
C ILE A 154 -13.53 0.15 -9.08
N ASN A 155 -14.04 1.36 -9.39
CA ASN A 155 -15.15 1.94 -8.66
C ASN A 155 -16.44 1.09 -8.79
N GLU A 156 -16.75 0.61 -9.99
CA GLU A 156 -17.95 -0.20 -10.25
C GLU A 156 -17.91 -1.54 -9.50
N LEU A 157 -16.76 -2.21 -9.52
CA LEU A 157 -16.57 -3.55 -8.95
C LEU A 157 -16.43 -3.54 -7.43
N TYR A 158 -15.61 -2.64 -6.89
CA TYR A 158 -15.25 -2.62 -5.47
C TYR A 158 -16.00 -1.56 -4.65
N LYS A 159 -16.56 -0.54 -5.31
CA LYS A 159 -17.34 0.55 -4.69
C LYS A 159 -16.62 1.17 -3.47
N PRO A 160 -15.36 1.61 -3.61
CA PRO A 160 -14.61 2.16 -2.51
C PRO A 160 -15.30 3.43 -1.97
N GLU A 161 -15.40 3.50 -0.65
CA GLU A 161 -15.98 4.66 0.04
C GLU A 161 -14.89 5.65 0.48
N ILE A 162 -13.63 5.21 0.44
CA ILE A 162 -12.46 6.01 0.81
C ILE A 162 -11.42 5.84 -0.30
N GLY A 163 -10.97 6.96 -0.86
CA GLY A 163 -9.88 7.01 -1.84
C GLY A 163 -8.63 7.66 -1.25
N ILE A 164 -7.49 7.02 -1.40
CA ILE A 164 -6.17 7.60 -1.15
C ILE A 164 -5.52 7.82 -2.52
N VAL A 165 -5.33 9.08 -2.88
CA VAL A 165 -5.04 9.52 -4.25
C VAL A 165 -3.67 10.19 -4.30
N PRO A 166 -2.76 9.78 -5.20
CA PRO A 166 -1.49 10.46 -5.39
C PRO A 166 -1.71 11.80 -6.10
N VAL A 167 -1.04 12.86 -5.61
CA VAL A 167 -1.13 14.22 -6.13
C VAL A 167 0.26 14.87 -6.28
N GLY A 168 1.28 14.04 -6.50
CA GLY A 168 2.68 14.46 -6.53
C GLY A 168 3.11 15.20 -7.80
N ASP A 169 2.28 15.21 -8.86
CA ASP A 169 2.47 15.87 -10.14
C ASP A 169 3.61 15.27 -10.97
N ARG A 170 4.85 15.46 -10.58
CA ARG A 170 6.02 15.09 -11.41
C ARG A 170 6.10 13.61 -11.78
N PHE A 171 5.72 12.71 -10.87
CA PHE A 171 5.83 11.25 -11.04
C PHE A 171 4.48 10.54 -10.95
N THR A 172 3.44 11.25 -10.58
CA THR A 172 2.06 10.76 -10.43
C THR A 172 1.09 11.81 -10.96
N MET A 173 -0.20 11.61 -10.75
CA MET A 173 -1.20 12.62 -11.10
C MET A 173 -0.91 13.96 -10.42
N GLY A 174 -1.11 15.06 -11.16
CA GLY A 174 -1.23 16.39 -10.57
C GLY A 174 -2.62 16.62 -9.97
N ALA A 175 -2.79 17.68 -9.18
CA ALA A 175 -4.03 17.96 -8.44
C ALA A 175 -5.30 17.98 -9.33
N GLY A 176 -5.21 18.54 -10.54
CA GLY A 176 -6.34 18.59 -11.49
C GLY A 176 -6.75 17.21 -12.00
N THR A 177 -5.76 16.38 -12.38
CA THR A 177 -5.99 15.01 -12.86
C THR A 177 -6.49 14.13 -11.72
N ALA A 178 -5.92 14.26 -10.54
CA ALA A 178 -6.35 13.53 -9.34
C ALA A 178 -7.81 13.87 -8.95
N ALA A 179 -8.19 15.15 -9.02
CA ALA A 179 -9.58 15.55 -8.79
C ALA A 179 -10.54 14.94 -9.81
N TYR A 180 -10.12 14.85 -11.09
CA TYR A 180 -10.91 14.20 -12.14
C TYR A 180 -11.06 12.70 -11.91
N ALA A 181 -10.01 12.03 -11.42
CA ALA A 181 -10.04 10.60 -11.09
C ALA A 181 -10.99 10.25 -9.93
N CYS A 182 -11.45 11.24 -9.17
CA CYS A 182 -12.37 11.06 -8.03
C CYS A 182 -13.85 11.30 -8.37
N ILE A 183 -14.17 11.65 -9.63
CA ILE A 183 -15.55 11.93 -10.09
C ILE A 183 -16.12 10.70 -10.77
#